data_f4fbac8d449e0174cec75225e70fb8d4
#
_entry.id   f4fbac8d449e0174cec75225e70fb8d4
#
_cell.length_a   1.000
_cell.length_b   1.000
_cell.length_c   1.000
_cell.angle_alpha   90.00
_cell.angle_beta   90.00
_cell.angle_gamma   90.00
#
_symmetry.space_group_name_H-M   'P 1'
#
loop_
_entity.id
_entity.type
_entity.pdbx_description
1 polymer ?
#
loop_
_entity_poly.entity_id
_entity_poly.type
_entity_poly.pdbx_seq_one_letter_code
_entity_poly.pdbx_strand_id
1 'polypeptide(L)'
;MYITELSIRRPVVAWVLSLILIVFGLFVYSELPVRELPDGLQPPVVQVKVNYKSASAPIVDQEITQVIEDVIGGAEGIKNINSKSENGRSSINIEFDTDIELDDAANDIRERVARVADNLPSEADA
;
A
#
# COMPACT_ATOMS: atom_id res chain seq x y z
N MET A 1 -3.19 47.12 14.91
CA MET A 1 -1.78 46.80 14.69
C MET A 1 -0.94 46.86 15.98
N TYR A 2 -1.55 46.44 17.07
CA TYR A 2 -0.91 46.47 18.40
C TYR A 2 0.27 45.48 18.52
N ILE A 3 0.27 44.42 17.76
CA ILE A 3 1.32 43.37 17.82
C ILE A 3 2.64 43.89 17.23
N THR A 4 2.58 44.71 16.19
CA THR A 4 3.77 45.25 15.51
C THR A 4 4.45 46.33 16.37
N GLU A 5 3.69 47.18 17.04
CA GLU A 5 4.23 48.19 17.96
C GLU A 5 4.84 47.58 19.23
N LEU A 6 4.25 46.51 19.74
CA LEU A 6 4.74 45.80 20.91
C LEU A 6 6.07 45.07 20.62
N SER A 7 6.22 44.54 19.41
CA SER A 7 7.44 43.85 18.94
C SER A 7 8.63 44.78 18.78
N ILE A 8 8.39 46.03 18.37
CA ILE A 8 9.46 47.02 18.15
C ILE A 8 9.95 47.62 19.48
N ARG A 9 9.07 47.82 20.45
CA ARG A 9 9.41 48.42 21.73
C ARG A 9 10.07 47.46 22.73
N ARG A 10 9.86 46.14 22.59
CA ARG A 10 10.42 45.12 23.47
C ARG A 10 10.92 43.90 22.66
N PRO A 11 12.18 43.90 22.25
CA PRO A 11 12.74 42.81 21.46
C PRO A 11 12.63 41.44 22.17
N VAL A 12 12.63 41.44 23.51
CA VAL A 12 12.46 40.24 24.31
C VAL A 12 11.11 39.56 24.09
N VAL A 13 10.05 40.34 23.90
CA VAL A 13 8.69 39.81 23.64
C VAL A 13 8.65 39.10 22.27
N ALA A 14 9.31 39.68 21.26
CA ALA A 14 9.39 39.09 19.95
C ALA A 14 10.14 37.74 19.97
N TRP A 15 11.24 37.67 20.72
CA TRP A 15 12.00 36.42 20.90
C TRP A 15 11.19 35.35 21.61
N VAL A 16 10.51 35.69 22.69
CA VAL A 16 9.65 34.76 23.44
C VAL A 16 8.50 34.26 22.58
N LEU A 17 7.85 35.15 21.82
CA LEU A 17 6.74 34.79 20.96
C LEU A 17 7.20 33.84 19.83
N SER A 18 8.35 34.12 19.22
CA SER A 18 8.95 33.23 18.20
C SER A 18 9.30 31.86 18.76
N LEU A 19 9.85 31.82 19.96
CA LEU A 19 10.20 30.56 20.61
C LEU A 19 8.97 29.71 20.92
N ILE A 20 7.89 30.35 21.42
CA ILE A 20 6.61 29.67 21.66
C ILE A 20 6.03 29.13 20.37
N LEU A 21 6.06 29.87 19.26
CA LEU A 21 5.58 29.42 17.96
C LEU A 21 6.39 28.23 17.43
N ILE A 22 7.71 28.25 17.61
CA ILE A 22 8.59 27.14 17.18
C ILE A 22 8.28 25.88 18.00
N VAL A 23 8.20 25.98 19.32
CA VAL A 23 7.89 24.85 20.20
C VAL A 23 6.51 24.29 19.90
N PHE A 24 5.51 25.16 19.72
CA PHE A 24 4.16 24.74 19.36
C PHE A 24 4.10 24.08 17.98
N GLY A 25 4.81 24.63 16.99
CA GLY A 25 4.93 24.04 15.66
C GLY A 25 5.58 22.66 15.67
N LEU A 26 6.65 22.47 16.44
CA LEU A 26 7.30 21.17 16.62
C LEU A 26 6.39 20.16 17.33
N PHE A 27 5.66 20.60 18.34
CA PHE A 27 4.71 19.77 19.06
C PHE A 27 3.58 19.29 18.14
N VAL A 28 2.94 20.21 17.41
CA VAL A 28 1.89 19.87 16.44
C VAL A 28 2.41 18.97 15.33
N TYR A 29 3.64 19.21 14.85
CA TYR A 29 4.26 18.38 13.82
C TYR A 29 4.47 16.92 14.29
N SER A 30 4.85 16.72 15.54
CA SER A 30 5.02 15.37 16.09
C SER A 30 3.70 14.62 16.35
N GLU A 31 2.62 15.35 16.52
CA GLU A 31 1.27 14.79 16.74
C GLU A 31 0.44 14.65 15.46
N LEU A 32 0.91 15.19 14.34
CA LEU A 32 0.23 14.97 13.06
C LEU A 32 0.38 13.50 12.68
N PRO A 33 -0.67 12.67 12.87
CA PRO A 33 -0.67 11.36 12.26
C PRO A 33 -0.71 11.60 10.75
N VAL A 34 0.34 11.21 10.05
CA VAL A 34 0.31 11.07 8.60
C VAL A 34 -0.68 9.95 8.32
N ARG A 35 -1.95 10.27 8.36
CA ARG A 35 -2.98 9.37 7.86
C ARG A 35 -2.92 9.47 6.35
N GLU A 36 -2.33 8.47 5.76
CA GLU A 36 -2.70 8.09 4.41
C GLU A 36 -4.23 8.09 4.37
N LEU A 37 -4.83 8.57 3.30
CA LEU A 37 -6.26 8.68 2.99
C LEU A 37 -7.24 7.97 3.97
N PRO A 38 -8.38 8.56 4.32
CA PRO A 38 -9.36 7.90 5.18
C PRO A 38 -9.63 6.47 4.70
N ASP A 39 -9.61 5.52 5.62
CA ASP A 39 -9.77 4.07 5.34
C ASP A 39 -10.99 3.71 4.48
N GLY A 40 -11.93 4.64 4.32
CA GLY A 40 -13.11 4.48 3.47
C GLY A 40 -12.98 4.95 2.02
N LEU A 41 -11.84 5.52 1.62
CA LEU A 41 -11.61 6.02 0.25
C LEU A 41 -10.51 5.26 -0.50
N GLN A 42 -9.79 4.36 0.17
CA GLN A 42 -8.85 3.47 -0.51
C GLN A 42 -9.59 2.24 -1.00
N PRO A 43 -9.49 1.92 -2.30
CA PRO A 43 -10.00 0.64 -2.78
C PRO A 43 -9.27 -0.49 -2.06
N PRO A 44 -9.96 -1.56 -1.65
CA PRO A 44 -9.32 -2.71 -1.04
C PRO A 44 -8.36 -3.35 -2.06
N VAL A 45 -7.09 -3.49 -1.67
CA VAL A 45 -6.04 -4.07 -2.50
C VAL A 45 -5.48 -5.31 -1.82
N VAL A 46 -5.50 -6.43 -2.54
CA VAL A 46 -4.86 -7.67 -2.13
C VAL A 46 -3.60 -7.86 -2.96
N GLN A 47 -2.48 -8.11 -2.32
CA GLN A 47 -1.21 -8.37 -2.99
C GLN A 47 -0.81 -9.85 -2.85
N VAL A 48 -0.61 -10.51 -3.97
CA VAL A 48 -0.05 -11.86 -4.05
C VAL A 48 1.42 -11.76 -4.47
N LYS A 49 2.30 -12.34 -3.69
CA LYS A 49 3.74 -12.43 -4.01
C LYS A 49 4.15 -13.88 -4.11
N VAL A 50 4.80 -14.23 -5.20
CA VAL A 50 5.34 -15.57 -5.43
C VAL A 50 6.83 -15.44 -5.69
N ASN A 51 7.62 -16.22 -4.97
CA ASN A 51 9.06 -16.31 -5.19
C ASN A 51 9.35 -17.58 -6.00
N TYR A 52 10.01 -17.41 -7.14
CA TYR A 52 10.47 -18.51 -7.97
C TYR A 52 11.97 -18.35 -8.22
N LYS A 53 12.76 -18.86 -7.30
CA LYS A 53 14.22 -18.74 -7.35
C LYS A 53 14.76 -19.38 -8.63
N SER A 54 15.71 -18.70 -9.25
CA SER A 54 16.42 -19.16 -10.46
C SER A 54 15.66 -19.03 -11.78
N ALA A 55 14.44 -18.53 -11.81
CA ALA A 55 13.72 -18.26 -13.06
C ALA A 55 13.95 -16.83 -13.57
N SER A 56 14.05 -16.69 -14.89
CA SER A 56 14.08 -15.37 -15.53
C SER A 56 12.69 -14.74 -15.58
N ALA A 57 12.61 -13.43 -15.71
CA ALA A 57 11.32 -12.72 -15.74
C ALA A 57 10.31 -13.26 -16.77
N PRO A 58 10.68 -13.61 -18.02
CA PRO A 58 9.75 -14.23 -18.97
C PRO A 58 9.20 -15.58 -18.52
N ILE A 59 10.00 -16.40 -17.84
CA ILE A 59 9.58 -17.70 -17.33
C ILE A 59 8.63 -17.52 -16.14
N VAL A 60 8.96 -16.59 -15.23
CA VAL A 60 8.07 -16.21 -14.11
C VAL A 60 6.72 -15.73 -14.64
N ASP A 61 6.73 -14.92 -15.67
CA ASP A 61 5.50 -14.42 -16.30
C ASP A 61 4.62 -15.55 -16.84
N GLN A 62 5.18 -16.44 -17.63
CA GLN A 62 4.44 -17.51 -18.30
C GLN A 62 3.99 -18.63 -17.34
N GLU A 63 4.84 -19.03 -16.43
CA GLU A 63 4.59 -20.19 -15.57
C GLU A 63 3.88 -19.88 -14.27
N ILE A 64 3.97 -18.63 -13.81
CA ILE A 64 3.42 -18.19 -12.52
C ILE A 64 2.39 -17.10 -12.69
N THR A 65 2.79 -15.95 -13.25
CA THR A 65 1.94 -14.78 -13.28
C THR A 65 0.66 -15.02 -14.08
N GLN A 66 0.77 -15.55 -15.30
CA GLN A 66 -0.39 -15.83 -16.14
C GLN A 66 -1.31 -16.90 -15.53
N VAL A 67 -0.75 -17.93 -14.94
CA VAL A 67 -1.53 -18.99 -14.29
C VAL A 67 -2.34 -18.45 -13.10
N ILE A 68 -1.72 -17.59 -12.30
CA ILE A 68 -2.40 -16.98 -11.15
C ILE A 68 -3.43 -15.95 -11.62
N GLU A 69 -3.11 -15.14 -12.62
CA GLU A 69 -4.05 -14.17 -13.20
C GLU A 69 -5.31 -14.84 -13.75
N ASP A 70 -5.16 -15.98 -14.44
CA ASP A 70 -6.30 -16.73 -15.00
C ASP A 70 -7.24 -17.24 -13.91
N VAL A 71 -6.68 -17.68 -12.79
CA VAL A 71 -7.46 -18.17 -11.64
C VAL A 71 -8.11 -17.04 -10.85
N ILE A 72 -7.39 -15.95 -10.68
CA ILE A 72 -7.86 -14.76 -9.97
C ILE A 72 -8.91 -14.02 -10.80
N GLY A 73 -8.73 -13.94 -12.11
CA GLY A 73 -9.65 -13.25 -13.01
C GLY A 73 -11.10 -13.75 -12.97
N GLY A 74 -11.33 -14.94 -12.42
CA GLY A 74 -12.67 -15.47 -12.15
C GLY A 74 -13.28 -15.05 -10.80
N ALA A 75 -12.60 -14.26 -9.98
CA ALA A 75 -13.12 -13.77 -8.72
C ALA A 75 -14.09 -12.60 -8.93
N GLU A 76 -15.13 -12.54 -8.09
CA GLU A 76 -16.12 -11.46 -8.18
C GLU A 76 -15.58 -10.16 -7.56
N GLY A 77 -15.96 -9.03 -8.15
CA GLY A 77 -15.67 -7.71 -7.61
C GLY A 77 -14.27 -7.18 -7.84
N ILE A 78 -13.52 -7.77 -8.75
CA ILE A 78 -12.23 -7.24 -9.16
C ILE A 78 -12.43 -6.05 -10.09
N LYS A 79 -11.82 -4.92 -9.72
CA LYS A 79 -11.81 -3.69 -10.52
C LYS A 79 -10.60 -3.63 -11.45
N ASN A 80 -9.43 -4.02 -10.94
CA ASN A 80 -8.19 -3.97 -11.69
C ASN A 80 -7.18 -5.01 -11.17
N ILE A 81 -6.37 -5.56 -12.08
CA ILE A 81 -5.27 -6.46 -11.75
C ILE A 81 -4.01 -5.88 -12.37
N ASN A 82 -3.00 -5.62 -11.54
CA ASN A 82 -1.68 -5.19 -11.96
C ASN A 82 -0.65 -6.22 -11.54
N SER A 83 0.01 -6.84 -12.48
CA SER A 83 1.07 -7.80 -12.23
C SER A 83 2.44 -7.28 -12.64
N LYS A 84 3.45 -7.72 -11.94
CA LYS A 84 4.85 -7.44 -12.22
C LYS A 84 5.67 -8.69 -12.07
N SER A 85 6.28 -9.12 -13.17
CA SER A 85 7.18 -10.27 -13.22
C SER A 85 8.63 -9.80 -13.25
N GLU A 86 9.40 -10.27 -12.29
CA GLU A 86 10.83 -9.99 -12.17
C GLU A 86 11.62 -11.31 -12.11
N ASN A 87 12.93 -11.23 -12.23
CA ASN A 87 13.78 -12.41 -12.08
C ASN A 87 13.61 -13.00 -10.67
N GLY A 88 13.07 -14.19 -10.60
CA GLY A 88 12.84 -14.94 -9.37
C GLY A 88 11.65 -14.46 -8.52
N ARG A 89 10.78 -13.55 -9.02
CA ARG A 89 9.64 -13.04 -8.27
C ARG A 89 8.49 -12.61 -9.17
N SER A 90 7.27 -12.93 -8.73
CA SER A 90 6.04 -12.36 -9.26
C SER A 90 5.32 -11.57 -8.16
N SER A 91 4.78 -10.42 -8.50
CA SER A 91 3.94 -9.59 -7.63
C SER A 91 2.67 -9.23 -8.37
N ILE A 92 1.53 -9.63 -7.83
CA ILE A 92 0.22 -9.37 -8.41
C ILE A 92 -0.57 -8.54 -7.42
N ASN A 93 -0.96 -7.33 -7.82
CA ASN A 93 -1.79 -6.44 -7.04
C ASN A 93 -3.22 -6.46 -7.61
N ILE A 94 -4.16 -6.84 -6.78
CA ILE A 94 -5.57 -6.98 -7.13
C ILE A 94 -6.33 -5.88 -6.42
N GLU A 95 -6.92 -4.99 -7.18
CA GLU A 95 -7.78 -3.92 -6.69
C GLU A 95 -9.24 -4.35 -6.81
N PHE A 96 -9.94 -4.35 -5.68
CA PHE A 96 -11.36 -4.69 -5.61
C PHE A 96 -12.24 -3.45 -5.60
N ASP A 97 -13.52 -3.65 -5.85
CA ASP A 97 -14.50 -2.58 -5.71
C ASP A 97 -14.66 -2.19 -4.23
N THR A 98 -14.97 -0.94 -3.96
CA THR A 98 -15.10 -0.39 -2.59
C THR A 98 -16.23 -1.02 -1.78
N ASP A 99 -17.16 -1.70 -2.45
CA ASP A 99 -18.30 -2.38 -1.82
C ASP A 99 -17.93 -3.78 -1.26
N ILE A 100 -16.70 -4.26 -1.50
CA ILE A 100 -16.25 -5.58 -1.09
C ILE A 100 -15.44 -5.48 0.19
N GLU A 101 -15.75 -6.36 1.13
CA GLU A 101 -14.99 -6.49 2.36
C GLU A 101 -13.63 -7.13 2.10
N LEU A 102 -12.56 -6.45 2.53
CA LEU A 102 -11.18 -6.86 2.24
C LEU A 102 -10.85 -8.26 2.74
N ASP A 103 -11.39 -8.64 3.91
CA ASP A 103 -11.13 -9.95 4.51
C ASP A 103 -11.74 -11.09 3.68
N ASP A 104 -12.95 -10.88 3.16
CA ASP A 104 -13.62 -11.85 2.29
C ASP A 104 -12.89 -11.99 0.95
N ALA A 105 -12.51 -10.86 0.36
CA ALA A 105 -11.73 -10.84 -0.88
C ALA A 105 -10.37 -11.54 -0.69
N ALA A 106 -9.66 -11.26 0.39
CA ALA A 106 -8.37 -11.90 0.67
C ALA A 106 -8.50 -13.41 0.89
N ASN A 107 -9.56 -13.87 1.53
CA ASN A 107 -9.82 -15.30 1.73
C ASN A 107 -10.15 -16.00 0.43
N ASP A 108 -10.99 -15.41 -0.43
CA ASP A 108 -11.31 -15.98 -1.76
C ASP A 108 -10.04 -16.10 -2.64
N ILE A 109 -9.21 -15.06 -2.65
CA ILE A 109 -7.94 -15.10 -3.39
C ILE A 109 -7.00 -16.17 -2.84
N ARG A 110 -6.86 -16.29 -1.52
CA ARG A 110 -6.03 -17.34 -0.90
C ARG A 110 -6.50 -18.73 -1.27
N GLU A 111 -7.81 -18.97 -1.25
CA GLU A 111 -8.38 -20.26 -1.62
C GLU A 111 -8.13 -20.59 -3.08
N ARG A 112 -8.28 -19.63 -3.98
CA ARG A 112 -8.03 -19.79 -5.42
C ARG A 112 -6.56 -20.04 -5.71
N VAL A 113 -5.66 -19.27 -5.10
CA VAL A 113 -4.21 -19.46 -5.24
C VAL A 113 -3.78 -20.80 -4.67
N ALA A 114 -4.32 -21.24 -3.53
CA ALA A 114 -4.01 -22.53 -2.93
C ALA A 114 -4.39 -23.70 -3.83
N ARG A 115 -5.50 -23.62 -4.58
CA ARG A 115 -5.90 -24.67 -5.54
C ARG A 115 -4.91 -24.85 -6.69
N VAL A 116 -4.19 -23.79 -7.04
CA VAL A 116 -3.23 -23.79 -8.15
C VAL A 116 -1.81 -23.98 -7.64
N ALA A 117 -1.56 -23.74 -6.36
CA ALA A 117 -0.23 -23.88 -5.76
C ALA A 117 0.36 -25.27 -5.99
N ASP A 118 -0.47 -26.32 -5.99
CA ASP A 118 -0.04 -27.68 -6.28
C ASP A 118 0.36 -27.91 -7.75
N ASN A 119 -0.09 -27.04 -8.65
CA ASN A 119 0.25 -27.07 -10.08
C ASN A 119 1.41 -26.13 -10.44
N LEU A 120 1.84 -25.29 -9.51
CA LEU A 120 3.02 -24.45 -9.71
C LEU A 120 4.30 -25.30 -9.62
N PRO A 121 5.39 -24.88 -10.27
CA PRO A 121 6.68 -25.53 -10.11
C PRO A 121 7.06 -25.67 -8.64
N SER A 122 7.62 -26.80 -8.25
CA SER A 122 7.97 -27.12 -6.86
C SER A 122 8.95 -26.15 -6.19
N GLU A 123 9.55 -25.27 -6.97
CA GLU A 123 10.48 -24.23 -6.52
C GLU A 123 9.80 -22.86 -6.31
N ALA A 124 8.50 -22.74 -6.66
CA ALA A 124 7.70 -21.55 -6.44
C ALA A 124 7.07 -21.59 -5.06
N ASP A 125 7.27 -20.53 -4.28
CA ASP A 125 6.71 -20.35 -2.94
C ASP A 125 5.79 -19.12 -2.94
N ALA A 126 4.51 -19.35 -2.69
CA ALA A 126 3.45 -18.36 -2.77
C ALA A 126 3.00 -17.88 -1.37
#